data_72929628e9d0c99ba173d14fc0e5610e
#
_entry.id   72929628e9d0c99ba173d14fc0e5610e
#
_cell.length_a   1.000
_cell.length_b   1.000
_cell.length_c   1.000
_cell.angle_alpha   90.00
_cell.angle_beta   90.00
_cell.angle_gamma   90.00
#
_symmetry.space_group_name_H-M   'P 1'
#
loop_
_entity.id
_entity.type
_entity.pdbx_description
1 polymer ?
#
loop_
_entity_poly.entity_id
_entity_poly.type
_entity_poly.pdbx_seq_one_letter_code
_entity_poly.pdbx_strand_id
1 'polypeptide(L)' 'MKFRCTVCGYVHEGAEPPAACPQCKAPASKFVPVEENKMDWAA' A
#
# COMPACT_ATOMS: atom_id res chain seq x y z
N MET A 1 0.96 -9.42 3.44
CA MET A 1 1.34 -8.03 3.63
C MET A 1 0.56 -7.16 2.66
N LYS A 2 0.22 -5.95 3.07
CA LYS A 2 -0.59 -5.09 2.22
C LYS A 2 0.10 -3.77 1.99
N PHE A 3 -0.19 -3.18 0.85
CA PHE A 3 0.35 -1.87 0.50
C PHE A 3 -0.80 -0.96 0.15
N ARG A 4 -0.68 0.28 0.55
CA ARG A 4 -1.74 1.24 0.33
C ARG A 4 -1.24 2.40 -0.48
N CYS A 5 -1.97 2.75 -1.51
CA CYS A 5 -1.64 3.89 -2.34
C CYS A 5 -2.00 5.17 -1.59
N THR A 6 -1.03 6.06 -1.45
CA THR A 6 -1.28 7.30 -0.73
C THR A 6 -1.95 8.35 -1.60
N VAL A 7 -2.16 8.04 -2.86
CA VAL A 7 -2.79 8.98 -3.78
C VAL A 7 -4.30 8.78 -3.83
N CYS A 8 -4.73 7.54 -4.06
CA CYS A 8 -6.16 7.27 -4.18
C CYS A 8 -6.68 6.34 -3.09
N GLY A 9 -5.80 5.78 -2.29
CA GLY A 9 -6.23 4.89 -1.22
C GLY A 9 -6.43 3.45 -1.64
N TYR A 10 -5.96 3.10 -2.81
CA TYR A 10 -6.05 1.73 -3.28
C TYR A 10 -5.20 0.82 -2.40
N VAL A 11 -5.73 -0.36 -2.11
CA VAL A 11 -4.99 -1.33 -1.28
C VAL A 11 -4.62 -2.52 -2.15
N HIS A 12 -3.34 -2.84 -2.13
CA HIS A 12 -2.82 -3.98 -2.86
C HIS A 12 -2.32 -5.01 -1.86
N GLU A 13 -2.71 -6.24 -2.07
CA GLU A 13 -2.31 -7.32 -1.16
C GLU A 13 -1.30 -8.21 -1.85
N GLY A 14 -0.14 -8.36 -1.22
CA GLY A 14 0.91 -9.19 -1.78
C GLY A 14 2.23 -8.91 -1.11
N ALA A 15 3.27 -9.58 -1.57
CA ALA A 15 4.59 -9.44 -0.98
C ALA A 15 5.25 -8.12 -1.36
N GLU A 16 4.79 -7.53 -2.44
CA GLU A 16 5.39 -6.29 -2.92
C GLU A 16 4.33 -5.45 -3.61
N PRO A 17 4.54 -4.15 -3.67
CA PRO A 17 3.56 -3.29 -4.31
C PRO A 17 3.60 -3.46 -5.84
N PRO A 18 2.51 -3.11 -6.52
CA PRO A 18 2.50 -3.17 -7.97
C PRO A 18 3.42 -2.12 -8.56
N ALA A 19 3.78 -2.29 -9.82
CA ALA A 19 4.63 -1.33 -10.50
C ALA A 19 3.97 0.05 -10.52
N ALA A 20 2.67 0.06 -10.62
CA ALA A 20 1.92 1.31 -10.62
C ALA A 20 0.51 1.00 -10.14
N CYS A 21 -0.12 2.03 -9.56
CA CYS A 21 -1.48 1.87 -9.08
C CYS A 21 -2.41 1.67 -10.28
N PRO A 22 -3.18 0.57 -10.30
CA PRO A 22 -4.10 0.34 -11.42
C PRO A 22 -5.28 1.30 -11.40
N GLN A 23 -5.46 2.03 -10.34
CA GLN A 23 -6.59 2.92 -10.22
C GLN A 23 -6.25 4.37 -10.56
N CYS A 24 -5.16 4.88 -10.00
CA CYS A 24 -4.77 6.26 -10.27
C CYS A 24 -3.43 6.35 -10.98
N LYS A 25 -2.80 5.20 -11.23
CA LYS A 25 -1.54 5.11 -11.96
C LYS A 25 -0.40 5.79 -11.25
N ALA A 26 -0.49 5.86 -9.93
CA ALA A 26 0.61 6.40 -9.15
C ALA A 26 1.76 5.41 -9.15
N PRO A 27 2.99 5.90 -9.07
CA PRO A 27 4.15 5.00 -9.05
C PRO A 27 4.17 4.15 -7.78
N ALA A 28 4.92 3.05 -7.83
CA ALA A 28 5.01 2.16 -6.68
C ALA A 28 5.57 2.88 -5.46
N SER A 29 6.34 3.92 -5.66
CA SER A 29 6.91 4.65 -4.54
C SER A 29 5.85 5.35 -3.70
N LYS A 30 4.65 5.48 -4.23
CA LYS A 30 3.55 6.07 -3.48
C LYS A 30 2.84 5.05 -2.60
N PHE A 31 3.22 3.80 -2.68
CA PHE A 31 2.64 2.76 -1.86
C PHE A 31 3.39 2.64 -0.55
N VAL A 32 2.66 2.46 0.52
CA VAL A 32 3.24 2.30 1.84
C VAL A 32 2.79 0.95 2.39
N PRO A 33 3.64 0.28 3.16
CA PRO A 33 3.27 -1.01 3.74
C PRO A 33 2.24 -0.82 4.85
N VAL A 34 1.24 -1.69 4.83
CA VAL A 34 0.19 -1.68 5.84
C VAL A 34 0.13 -3.04 6.48
N GLU A 35 0.22 -3.09 7.79
CA GLU A 35 0.17 -4.35 8.52
C GLU A 35 -1.02 -4.33 9.45
N GLU A 36 -2.07 -4.98 9.03
CA GLU A 36 -3.30 -4.97 9.80
C GLU A 36 -3.22 -5.81 11.06
N ASN A 37 -2.46 -6.88 10.99
CA ASN A 37 -2.37 -7.78 12.13
C ASN A 37 -1.34 -7.34 13.14
N LYS A 38 -0.74 -6.20 12.94
CA LYS A 38 0.22 -5.65 13.89
C LYS A 38 -0.19 -4.25 14.27
N MET A 39 -0.31 -4.05 15.54
CA MET A 39 -0.80 -2.79 16.05
C MET A 39 0.30 -1.90 16.61
N ASP A 40 1.47 -2.10 16.17
CA ASP A 40 2.60 -1.35 16.70
C ASP A 40 2.55 0.12 16.30
N TRP A 41 1.86 0.43 15.25
CA TRP A 41 1.79 1.80 14.80
C TRP A 41 1.07 2.68 15.80
N ALA A 42 0.28 2.06 16.62
CA ALA A 42 -0.44 2.81 17.63
C ALA A 42 0.47 3.24 18.77
N ALA A 43 1.55 2.55 18.89
CA ALA A 43 2.45 2.84 19.99
C ALA A 43 2.96 4.27 19.93
#